data_873e8ba49baeffa2b7637eb0e61a1422
#
_entry.id   873e8ba49baeffa2b7637eb0e61a1422
#
_cell.length_a   1.000
_cell.length_b   1.000
_cell.length_c   1.000
_cell.angle_alpha   90.00
_cell.angle_beta   90.00
_cell.angle_gamma   90.00
#
_symmetry.space_group_name_H-M   'P 1'
#
loop_
_entity.id
_entity.type
_entity.pdbx_description
1 polymer ?
#
loop_
_entity_poly.entity_id
_entity_poly.type
_entity_poly.pdbx_seq_one_letter_code
_entity_poly.pdbx_strand_id
1 'polypeptide(L)'
;SLVGSEMCIRDRYNPAARDIFWQYLKKGLYDMGVDAWWMDATEPSFRDGFTQLKQEERTKSAGNTYLGSFHRYLNTYSLEMLKDFYQRLRAESDQKRIFILTRSAFASQQHYGTAVWSGDVSASWENMHKQLVAGLNLSMSGIPYWTSDTGGFFVTERDAKYPDGLKSNDYKELYSRWFQFSAFTPVFRAHGTNVPREVWQFGEKGTPFYDNQVKYIHLRYRLLPYIYSMSHQVTANNYTLLRGLAMDFTTDTRTFDIDNAYMFGTSLLVRPVFHPQSEEKNISVYLPEHNGKYWYDFWTGKAFEGGREQMQANTLDILPLYVKAGSILPLAEVKQYAMEYPDRELELRIYGGADASFLWYEDEGDSYRYEDGVCSKVPMQWKDSERTLTIGLREGSYPGMPEQVKMRVKLYLPDGAALESKECVYTGREVKIKF
;
A
#
# COMPACT_ATOMS: atom_id res chain seq x y z
N SER A 1 39.44 6.95 19.16
CA SER A 1 38.04 7.36 19.01
C SER A 1 37.68 7.46 17.52
N LEU A 2 36.87 6.53 17.06
CA LEU A 2 36.41 6.42 15.67
C LEU A 2 35.33 7.45 15.27
N VAL A 3 34.89 8.30 16.20
CA VAL A 3 33.74 9.20 16.02
C VAL A 3 34.04 10.35 15.04
N GLY A 4 35.26 10.83 14.96
CA GLY A 4 35.59 11.95 14.07
C GLY A 4 35.82 11.57 12.60
N SER A 5 36.46 10.43 12.35
CA SER A 5 36.77 9.99 10.98
C SER A 5 35.58 9.27 10.31
N GLU A 6 34.78 8.53 11.05
CA GLU A 6 33.56 7.89 10.52
C GLU A 6 32.48 8.91 10.13
N MET A 7 32.33 10.00 10.88
CA MET A 7 31.41 11.07 10.54
C MET A 7 31.78 11.76 9.22
N CYS A 8 33.06 11.98 8.96
CA CYS A 8 33.50 12.55 7.68
C CYS A 8 33.22 11.64 6.48
N ILE A 9 33.33 10.32 6.65
CA ILE A 9 33.07 9.35 5.57
C ILE A 9 31.53 9.12 5.40
N ARG A 10 30.77 9.26 6.48
CA ARG A 10 29.31 9.04 6.48
C ARG A 10 28.48 10.32 6.44
N ASP A 11 29.13 11.47 6.31
CA ASP A 11 28.42 12.75 6.20
C ASP A 11 27.62 12.82 4.88
N ARG A 12 26.35 12.43 4.95
CA ARG A 12 25.44 12.44 3.79
C ARG A 12 25.09 13.85 3.30
N TYR A 13 25.43 14.87 4.07
CA TYR A 13 25.30 16.28 3.63
C TYR A 13 26.47 16.73 2.77
N ASN A 14 27.62 16.06 2.87
CA ASN A 14 28.82 16.41 2.10
C ASN A 14 28.74 15.82 0.67
N PRO A 15 28.73 16.65 -0.40
CA PRO A 15 28.69 16.17 -1.78
C PRO A 15 29.84 15.20 -2.11
N ALA A 16 31.07 15.48 -1.67
CA ALA A 16 32.21 14.61 -1.93
C ALA A 16 32.06 13.23 -1.26
N ALA A 17 31.48 13.17 -0.05
CA ALA A 17 31.19 11.90 0.60
C ALA A 17 30.10 11.10 -0.13
N ARG A 18 29.08 11.78 -0.69
CA ARG A 18 28.07 11.16 -1.54
C ARG A 18 28.65 10.64 -2.85
N ASP A 19 29.60 11.37 -3.48
CA ASP A 19 30.30 10.89 -4.68
C ASP A 19 31.05 9.59 -4.43
N ILE A 20 31.79 9.50 -3.34
CA ILE A 20 32.51 8.29 -2.95
C ILE A 20 31.52 7.15 -2.69
N PHE A 21 30.47 7.40 -1.94
CA PHE A 21 29.44 6.41 -1.65
C PHE A 21 28.79 5.86 -2.91
N TRP A 22 28.44 6.75 -3.85
CA TRP A 22 27.86 6.37 -5.13
C TRP A 22 28.81 5.51 -5.97
N GLN A 23 30.10 5.86 -6.06
CA GLN A 23 31.09 5.07 -6.81
C GLN A 23 31.15 3.61 -6.32
N TYR A 24 31.10 3.39 -5.00
CA TYR A 24 31.09 2.06 -4.44
C TYR A 24 29.78 1.32 -4.69
N LEU A 25 28.63 1.98 -4.54
CA LEU A 25 27.33 1.39 -4.80
C LEU A 25 27.17 1.08 -6.29
N LYS A 26 27.58 2.00 -7.16
CA LYS A 26 27.51 1.79 -8.61
C LYS A 26 28.29 0.55 -9.02
N LYS A 27 29.57 0.51 -8.68
CA LYS A 27 30.46 -0.61 -9.03
C LYS A 27 30.05 -1.94 -8.38
N GLY A 28 29.60 -1.90 -7.11
CA GLY A 28 29.36 -3.10 -6.32
C GLY A 28 27.96 -3.68 -6.48
N LEU A 29 26.98 -2.88 -6.91
CA LEU A 29 25.57 -3.30 -6.96
C LEU A 29 24.87 -2.88 -8.26
N TYR A 30 24.88 -1.60 -8.61
CA TYR A 30 24.14 -1.10 -9.77
C TYR A 30 24.62 -1.73 -11.09
N ASP A 31 25.92 -1.72 -11.33
CA ASP A 31 26.54 -2.30 -12.54
C ASP A 31 26.38 -3.85 -12.60
N MET A 32 26.02 -4.47 -11.48
CA MET A 32 25.67 -5.91 -11.40
C MET A 32 24.22 -6.19 -11.74
N GLY A 33 23.38 -5.17 -11.97
CA GLY A 33 22.00 -5.29 -12.39
C GLY A 33 20.97 -5.28 -11.26
N VAL A 34 21.26 -4.63 -10.13
CA VAL A 34 20.27 -4.42 -9.06
C VAL A 34 19.19 -3.44 -9.53
N ASP A 35 17.93 -3.87 -9.52
CA ASP A 35 16.78 -3.11 -10.02
C ASP A 35 16.07 -2.28 -8.93
N ALA A 36 16.00 -2.79 -7.71
CA ALA A 36 15.32 -2.14 -6.58
C ALA A 36 16.21 -2.14 -5.34
N TRP A 37 16.01 -1.18 -4.47
CA TRP A 37 16.91 -0.91 -3.35
C TRP A 37 16.18 -1.05 -2.02
N TRP A 38 16.71 -1.90 -1.15
CA TRP A 38 16.34 -1.93 0.26
C TRP A 38 17.47 -1.25 1.06
N MET A 39 17.19 -0.02 1.51
CA MET A 39 18.15 0.80 2.23
C MET A 39 17.76 0.85 3.71
N ASP A 40 18.32 -0.08 4.47
CA ASP A 40 18.16 -0.15 5.92
C ASP A 40 19.06 0.84 6.65
N ALA A 41 18.73 1.12 7.91
CA ALA A 41 19.48 2.02 8.81
C ALA A 41 19.77 3.39 8.17
N THR A 42 18.80 3.96 7.50
CA THR A 42 18.90 5.29 6.87
C THR A 42 18.64 6.43 7.84
N GLU A 43 18.18 6.14 9.04
CA GLU A 43 18.14 7.08 10.16
C GLU A 43 19.53 7.25 10.78
N PRO A 44 19.85 8.44 11.30
CA PRO A 44 21.08 8.65 12.06
C PRO A 44 20.95 7.96 13.44
N SER A 45 21.34 6.69 13.53
CA SER A 45 21.25 5.90 14.75
C SER A 45 22.50 6.05 15.61
N PHE A 46 22.31 6.38 16.88
CA PHE A 46 23.35 6.35 17.90
C PHE A 46 23.12 5.10 18.78
N ARG A 47 24.03 4.15 18.68
CA ARG A 47 23.90 2.76 19.16
C ARG A 47 23.47 2.52 20.61
N ASP A 48 23.59 3.48 21.53
CA ASP A 48 23.40 3.20 22.97
C ASP A 48 22.42 4.17 23.65
N GLY A 49 21.17 4.01 23.47
CA GLY A 49 20.18 4.68 24.27
C GLY A 49 19.04 5.30 23.48
N PHE A 50 17.90 4.69 23.64
CA PHE A 50 16.64 5.06 23.01
C PHE A 50 15.87 6.16 23.76
N THR A 51 16.46 6.78 24.81
CA THR A 51 15.80 7.92 25.45
C THR A 51 16.07 9.19 24.68
N GLN A 52 15.05 10.03 24.52
CA GLN A 52 15.14 11.31 23.83
C GLN A 52 16.31 12.18 24.32
N LEU A 53 16.50 12.27 25.65
CA LEU A 53 17.62 13.03 26.25
C LEU A 53 18.99 12.53 25.80
N LYS A 54 19.20 11.22 25.77
CA LYS A 54 20.49 10.66 25.32
C LYS A 54 20.71 10.87 23.80
N GLN A 55 19.67 10.85 23.00
CA GLN A 55 19.78 11.19 21.58
C GLN A 55 20.12 12.65 21.35
N GLU A 56 19.51 13.56 22.11
CA GLU A 56 19.82 14.99 22.04
C GLU A 56 21.26 15.30 22.46
N GLU A 57 21.72 14.73 23.57
CA GLU A 57 23.10 14.90 24.03
C GLU A 57 24.13 14.41 22.99
N ARG A 58 23.86 13.25 22.38
CA ARG A 58 24.74 12.66 21.37
C ARG A 58 24.72 13.42 20.05
N THR A 59 23.54 13.86 19.62
CA THR A 59 23.44 14.71 18.44
C THR A 59 24.18 16.03 18.60
N LYS A 60 24.15 16.63 19.80
CA LYS A 60 24.93 17.81 20.13
C LYS A 60 26.43 17.50 20.16
N SER A 61 26.83 16.34 20.70
CA SER A 61 28.25 15.92 20.77
C SER A 61 28.81 15.43 19.44
N ALA A 62 27.95 15.07 18.47
CA ALA A 62 28.39 14.63 17.14
C ALA A 62 29.05 15.75 16.31
N GLY A 63 28.92 17.00 16.74
CA GLY A 63 29.61 18.14 16.11
C GLY A 63 28.93 18.65 14.85
N ASN A 64 29.72 19.11 13.88
CA ASN A 64 29.24 19.70 12.64
C ASN A 64 29.33 18.73 11.46
N THR A 65 28.31 18.75 10.63
CA THR A 65 28.29 18.20 9.28
C THR A 65 28.75 19.27 8.29
N TYR A 66 28.77 18.92 7.00
CA TYR A 66 29.02 19.88 5.90
C TYR A 66 28.07 21.09 5.94
N LEU A 67 26.78 20.89 6.36
CA LEU A 67 25.78 21.96 6.45
C LEU A 67 25.84 22.72 7.79
N GLY A 68 26.64 22.32 8.77
CA GLY A 68 26.72 22.87 10.11
C GLY A 68 26.28 21.86 11.16
N SER A 69 25.72 22.33 12.29
CA SER A 69 25.40 21.48 13.42
C SER A 69 24.51 20.28 13.04
N PHE A 70 24.98 19.06 13.33
CA PHE A 70 24.22 17.85 13.09
C PHE A 70 22.87 17.82 13.82
N HIS A 71 22.83 18.37 15.02
CA HIS A 71 21.58 18.51 15.80
C HIS A 71 20.52 19.33 15.05
N ARG A 72 20.92 20.34 14.28
CA ARG A 72 19.99 21.17 13.50
C ARG A 72 19.42 20.43 12.30
N TYR A 73 20.21 19.59 11.64
CA TYR A 73 19.85 18.96 10.36
C TYR A 73 19.45 17.49 10.49
N LEU A 74 19.48 16.90 11.69
CA LEU A 74 19.26 15.49 11.97
C LEU A 74 18.09 14.87 11.19
N ASN A 75 16.94 15.53 11.20
CA ASN A 75 15.72 15.00 10.58
C ASN A 75 15.78 14.94 9.05
N THR A 76 16.67 15.70 8.41
CA THR A 76 16.81 15.70 6.95
C THR A 76 17.86 14.70 6.44
N TYR A 77 18.45 13.91 7.33
CA TYR A 77 19.54 13.00 6.99
C TYR A 77 19.15 11.98 5.92
N SER A 78 18.03 11.29 6.08
CA SER A 78 17.52 10.35 5.08
C SER A 78 17.12 11.06 3.79
N LEU A 79 16.45 12.20 3.89
CA LEU A 79 16.02 12.99 2.74
C LEU A 79 17.19 13.36 1.83
N GLU A 80 18.25 13.94 2.38
CA GLU A 80 19.41 14.40 1.57
C GLU A 80 20.17 13.23 0.93
N MET A 81 20.25 12.11 1.64
CA MET A 81 20.86 10.90 1.11
C MET A 81 20.04 10.31 -0.04
N LEU A 82 18.74 10.17 0.13
CA LEU A 82 17.86 9.51 -0.85
C LEU A 82 17.61 10.40 -2.07
N LYS A 83 17.53 11.71 -1.88
CA LYS A 83 17.47 12.69 -2.97
C LYS A 83 18.68 12.55 -3.90
N ASP A 84 19.90 12.59 -3.35
CA ASP A 84 21.12 12.44 -4.13
C ASP A 84 21.18 11.08 -4.84
N PHE A 85 20.83 10.02 -4.12
CA PHE A 85 20.83 8.66 -4.66
C PHE A 85 19.83 8.49 -5.82
N TYR A 86 18.61 9.00 -5.66
CA TYR A 86 17.60 9.02 -6.72
C TYR A 86 18.08 9.80 -7.95
N GLN A 87 18.64 10.99 -7.74
CA GLN A 87 19.13 11.83 -8.85
C GLN A 87 20.24 11.13 -9.65
N ARG A 88 21.12 10.40 -8.98
CA ARG A 88 22.19 9.63 -9.64
C ARG A 88 21.63 8.43 -10.42
N LEU A 89 20.69 7.69 -9.85
CA LEU A 89 20.05 6.61 -10.56
C LEU A 89 19.28 7.10 -11.80
N ARG A 90 18.59 8.24 -11.70
CA ARG A 90 17.93 8.89 -12.86
C ARG A 90 18.92 9.32 -13.93
N ALA A 91 20.11 9.78 -13.56
CA ALA A 91 21.16 10.17 -14.50
C ALA A 91 21.77 8.97 -15.24
N GLU A 92 21.73 7.77 -14.65
CA GLU A 92 22.21 6.54 -15.31
C GLU A 92 21.21 5.99 -16.33
N SER A 93 19.91 6.01 -16.01
CA SER A 93 18.88 5.45 -16.89
C SER A 93 17.47 5.94 -16.56
N ASP A 94 16.65 6.09 -17.59
CA ASP A 94 15.20 6.31 -17.54
C ASP A 94 14.39 5.04 -17.90
N GLN A 95 15.07 3.93 -18.19
CA GLN A 95 14.45 2.69 -18.65
C GLN A 95 13.84 1.85 -17.52
N LYS A 96 14.21 2.14 -16.27
CA LYS A 96 13.66 1.47 -15.09
C LYS A 96 13.26 2.47 -14.03
N ARG A 97 12.05 2.31 -13.46
CA ARG A 97 11.57 3.10 -12.35
C ARG A 97 12.36 2.78 -11.09
N ILE A 98 12.78 3.82 -10.43
CA ILE A 98 13.52 3.71 -9.17
C ILE A 98 12.53 3.36 -8.06
N PHE A 99 12.82 2.29 -7.34
CA PHE A 99 12.12 1.92 -6.12
C PHE A 99 13.11 1.76 -4.98
N ILE A 100 12.92 2.54 -3.93
CA ILE A 100 13.76 2.52 -2.73
C ILE A 100 12.87 2.28 -1.52
N LEU A 101 13.03 1.12 -0.88
CA LEU A 101 12.43 0.86 0.42
C LEU A 101 13.40 1.28 1.51
N THR A 102 13.00 2.20 2.38
CA THR A 102 13.85 2.80 3.40
C THR A 102 13.16 2.84 4.77
N ARG A 103 13.96 2.81 5.86
CA ARG A 103 13.41 2.75 7.23
C ARG A 103 13.06 4.11 7.81
N SER A 104 13.56 5.19 7.24
CA SER A 104 13.28 6.54 7.75
C SER A 104 12.77 7.47 6.66
N ALA A 105 12.03 8.49 7.08
CA ALA A 105 11.45 9.46 6.17
C ALA A 105 11.44 10.86 6.77
N PHE A 106 11.44 11.85 5.87
CA PHE A 106 11.20 13.25 6.18
C PHE A 106 10.34 13.88 5.08
N ALA A 107 9.69 14.99 5.39
CA ALA A 107 8.85 15.72 4.43
C ALA A 107 9.60 15.97 3.11
N SER A 108 8.93 15.78 1.98
CA SER A 108 9.44 15.84 0.59
C SER A 108 10.19 14.60 0.10
N GLN A 109 10.45 13.59 0.93
CA GLN A 109 11.13 12.37 0.49
C GLN A 109 10.32 11.57 -0.54
N GLN A 110 8.98 11.69 -0.54
CA GLN A 110 8.08 11.05 -1.50
C GLN A 110 8.40 11.39 -2.97
N HIS A 111 9.09 12.49 -3.25
CA HIS A 111 9.52 12.86 -4.61
C HIS A 111 10.63 11.97 -5.17
N TYR A 112 11.25 11.13 -4.35
CA TYR A 112 12.49 10.42 -4.71
C TYR A 112 12.32 8.91 -4.81
N GLY A 113 11.18 8.43 -5.29
CA GLY A 113 10.93 7.00 -5.55
C GLY A 113 10.98 6.13 -4.30
N THR A 114 10.63 6.70 -3.14
CA THR A 114 10.78 6.03 -1.85
C THR A 114 9.46 5.46 -1.32
N ALA A 115 9.56 4.25 -0.75
CA ALA A 115 8.58 3.66 0.15
C ALA A 115 9.23 3.49 1.54
N VAL A 116 8.42 3.51 2.59
CA VAL A 116 8.90 3.48 3.98
C VAL A 116 8.31 2.28 4.70
N TRP A 117 9.11 1.61 5.56
CA TRP A 117 8.58 0.64 6.51
C TRP A 117 8.87 1.07 7.95
N SER A 118 8.11 0.53 8.86
CA SER A 118 8.10 0.93 10.28
C SER A 118 9.26 0.39 11.12
N GLY A 119 10.21 -0.33 10.52
CA GLY A 119 11.33 -0.93 11.23
C GLY A 119 11.00 -2.24 11.94
N ASP A 120 11.87 -2.64 12.86
CA ASP A 120 11.88 -3.95 13.52
C ASP A 120 10.87 -3.98 14.68
N VAL A 121 9.66 -4.43 14.43
CA VAL A 121 8.60 -4.53 15.44
C VAL A 121 8.41 -5.95 15.93
N SER A 122 8.08 -6.15 17.20
CA SER A 122 7.75 -7.47 17.74
C SER A 122 6.35 -7.92 17.33
N ALA A 123 6.20 -9.23 17.11
CA ALA A 123 4.93 -9.86 16.77
C ALA A 123 3.93 -9.75 17.93
N SER A 124 2.89 -8.95 17.76
CA SER A 124 1.76 -8.88 18.67
C SER A 124 0.55 -8.19 18.01
N TRP A 125 -0.64 -8.45 18.49
CA TRP A 125 -1.88 -7.79 18.06
C TRP A 125 -1.84 -6.28 18.28
N GLU A 126 -1.32 -5.85 19.44
CA GLU A 126 -1.12 -4.44 19.76
C GLU A 126 -0.18 -3.74 18.77
N ASN A 127 0.95 -4.38 18.45
CA ASN A 127 1.88 -3.81 17.49
C ASN A 127 1.29 -3.77 16.08
N MET A 128 0.51 -4.78 15.67
CA MET A 128 -0.21 -4.75 14.40
C MET A 128 -1.14 -3.53 14.31
N HIS A 129 -1.90 -3.24 15.37
CA HIS A 129 -2.74 -2.03 15.41
C HIS A 129 -1.91 -0.75 15.33
N LYS A 130 -0.84 -0.66 16.13
CA LYS A 130 0.08 0.48 16.07
C LYS A 130 0.68 0.71 14.68
N GLN A 131 0.89 -0.36 13.90
CA GLN A 131 1.37 -0.22 12.52
C GLN A 131 0.32 0.46 11.62
N LEU A 132 -0.96 0.10 11.74
CA LEU A 132 -2.01 0.82 11.02
C LEU A 132 -1.99 2.31 11.37
N VAL A 133 -2.00 2.66 12.67
CA VAL A 133 -1.99 4.04 13.13
C VAL A 133 -0.77 4.81 12.60
N ALA A 134 0.42 4.19 12.64
CA ALA A 134 1.65 4.79 12.10
C ALA A 134 1.55 5.03 10.59
N GLY A 135 1.03 4.06 9.82
CA GLY A 135 0.84 4.18 8.37
C GLY A 135 -0.15 5.30 8.01
N LEU A 136 -1.25 5.43 8.76
CA LEU A 136 -2.22 6.52 8.57
C LEU A 136 -1.61 7.90 8.82
N ASN A 137 -0.86 8.05 9.91
CA ASN A 137 -0.18 9.31 10.24
C ASN A 137 0.88 9.67 9.19
N LEU A 138 1.63 8.68 8.68
CA LEU A 138 2.61 8.91 7.62
C LEU A 138 1.93 9.37 6.32
N SER A 139 0.81 8.72 5.96
CA SER A 139 -0.01 9.11 4.82
C SER A 139 -0.56 10.53 4.95
N MET A 140 -1.07 10.91 6.13
CA MET A 140 -1.51 12.28 6.42
C MET A 140 -0.38 13.30 6.33
N SER A 141 0.86 12.87 6.57
CA SER A 141 2.07 13.70 6.39
C SER A 141 2.53 13.81 4.94
N GLY A 142 1.78 13.24 3.99
CA GLY A 142 2.08 13.30 2.55
C GLY A 142 3.06 12.24 2.05
N ILE A 143 3.35 11.19 2.82
CA ILE A 143 4.19 10.06 2.40
C ILE A 143 3.30 8.88 2.03
N PRO A 144 3.03 8.63 0.73
CA PRO A 144 1.94 7.75 0.30
C PRO A 144 2.28 6.26 0.31
N TYR A 145 3.56 5.90 0.23
CA TYR A 145 3.99 4.50 0.13
C TYR A 145 4.62 4.03 1.43
N TRP A 146 3.85 3.19 2.13
CA TRP A 146 4.22 2.64 3.43
C TRP A 146 3.92 1.14 3.51
N THR A 147 4.66 0.45 4.38
CA THR A 147 4.46 -0.95 4.73
C THR A 147 4.97 -1.24 6.15
N SER A 148 4.71 -2.44 6.64
CA SER A 148 5.31 -3.00 7.85
C SER A 148 5.83 -4.41 7.58
N ASP A 149 6.60 -4.95 8.52
CA ASP A 149 7.01 -6.34 8.49
C ASP A 149 5.82 -7.22 8.87
N THR A 150 5.22 -7.88 7.88
CA THR A 150 4.02 -8.70 8.08
C THR A 150 4.26 -9.81 9.09
N GLY A 151 3.45 -9.83 10.15
CA GLY A 151 3.57 -10.79 11.25
C GLY A 151 4.61 -10.40 12.31
N GLY A 152 5.19 -9.20 12.20
CA GLY A 152 6.25 -8.69 13.06
C GLY A 152 7.64 -9.17 12.66
N PHE A 153 8.65 -8.33 12.85
CA PHE A 153 10.06 -8.69 12.59
C PHE A 153 10.57 -9.69 13.61
N PHE A 154 10.42 -9.40 14.92
CA PHE A 154 10.80 -10.29 16.01
C PHE A 154 9.61 -11.16 16.44
N VAL A 155 9.75 -12.49 16.35
CA VAL A 155 8.70 -13.45 16.73
C VAL A 155 9.10 -14.27 17.94
N THR A 156 10.31 -14.85 17.92
CA THR A 156 10.80 -15.76 18.95
C THR A 156 11.83 -15.14 19.88
N GLU A 157 12.19 -13.87 19.65
CA GLU A 157 13.20 -13.11 20.40
C GLU A 157 12.57 -11.92 21.14
N ARG A 158 13.33 -11.29 22.05
CA ARG A 158 13.01 -10.03 22.71
C ARG A 158 11.60 -9.98 23.28
N ASP A 159 11.38 -10.62 24.40
CA ASP A 159 10.08 -10.68 25.07
C ASP A 159 8.97 -11.32 24.23
N ALA A 160 9.36 -12.34 23.48
CA ALA A 160 8.52 -13.01 22.51
C ALA A 160 7.22 -13.54 23.11
N LYS A 161 6.08 -13.11 22.53
CA LYS A 161 4.77 -13.68 22.82
C LYS A 161 4.58 -15.06 22.17
N TYR A 162 5.40 -15.38 21.15
CA TYR A 162 5.30 -16.60 20.36
C TYR A 162 6.64 -17.34 20.27
N PRO A 163 7.17 -17.88 21.40
CA PRO A 163 8.49 -18.53 21.41
C PRO A 163 8.56 -19.76 20.50
N ASP A 164 7.45 -20.42 20.23
CA ASP A 164 7.34 -21.59 19.37
C ASP A 164 7.22 -21.26 17.86
N GLY A 165 7.15 -19.98 17.50
CA GLY A 165 7.06 -19.51 16.10
C GLY A 165 5.93 -20.19 15.33
N LEU A 166 6.22 -20.80 14.18
CA LEU A 166 5.23 -21.47 13.32
C LEU A 166 4.60 -22.74 13.92
N LYS A 167 5.06 -23.23 15.05
CA LYS A 167 4.37 -24.31 15.76
C LYS A 167 3.16 -23.81 16.54
N SER A 168 3.09 -22.51 16.84
CA SER A 168 1.96 -21.87 17.50
C SER A 168 0.85 -21.50 16.49
N ASN A 169 -0.35 -22.01 16.70
CA ASN A 169 -1.52 -21.59 15.93
C ASN A 169 -1.90 -20.14 16.22
N ASP A 170 -1.64 -19.63 17.42
CA ASP A 170 -1.90 -18.24 17.78
C ASP A 170 -1.02 -17.29 16.97
N TYR A 171 0.26 -17.64 16.74
CA TYR A 171 1.12 -16.87 15.84
C TYR A 171 0.65 -16.98 14.39
N LYS A 172 0.26 -18.16 13.92
CA LYS A 172 -0.26 -18.34 12.56
C LYS A 172 -1.54 -17.52 12.33
N GLU A 173 -2.40 -17.40 13.34
CA GLU A 173 -3.58 -16.55 13.29
C GLU A 173 -3.18 -15.07 13.19
N LEU A 174 -2.31 -14.57 14.10
CA LEU A 174 -1.80 -13.20 14.04
C LEU A 174 -1.16 -12.89 12.67
N TYR A 175 -0.29 -13.79 12.19
CA TYR A 175 0.36 -13.62 10.89
C TYR A 175 -0.68 -13.52 9.76
N SER A 176 -1.68 -14.40 9.74
CA SER A 176 -2.73 -14.42 8.72
C SER A 176 -3.54 -13.12 8.74
N ARG A 177 -3.87 -12.60 9.93
CA ARG A 177 -4.57 -11.31 10.06
C ARG A 177 -3.71 -10.13 9.62
N TRP A 178 -2.43 -10.15 9.95
CA TRP A 178 -1.49 -9.14 9.47
C TRP A 178 -1.29 -9.22 7.95
N PHE A 179 -1.25 -10.43 7.41
CA PHE A 179 -1.17 -10.66 5.97
C PHE A 179 -2.39 -10.14 5.21
N GLN A 180 -3.60 -10.35 5.75
CA GLN A 180 -4.84 -9.75 5.25
C GLN A 180 -4.76 -8.22 5.22
N PHE A 181 -4.30 -7.62 6.30
CA PHE A 181 -4.08 -6.17 6.38
C PHE A 181 -3.04 -5.71 5.36
N SER A 182 -1.91 -6.39 5.27
CA SER A 182 -0.83 -6.03 4.34
C SER A 182 -1.24 -6.10 2.88
N ALA A 183 -2.21 -6.96 2.51
CA ALA A 183 -2.76 -6.99 1.16
C ALA A 183 -3.44 -5.67 0.74
N PHE A 184 -3.83 -4.84 1.71
CA PHE A 184 -4.42 -3.51 1.53
C PHE A 184 -3.52 -2.39 2.05
N THR A 185 -2.21 -2.58 1.98
CA THR A 185 -1.22 -1.51 2.14
C THR A 185 -0.61 -1.15 0.79
N PRO A 186 -0.03 0.05 0.63
CA PRO A 186 0.61 0.44 -0.63
C PRO A 186 1.68 -0.55 -1.11
N VAL A 187 2.50 -1.06 -0.21
CA VAL A 187 3.50 -2.11 -0.48
C VAL A 187 3.12 -3.38 0.27
N PHE A 188 2.82 -4.46 -0.46
CA PHE A 188 2.50 -5.76 0.12
C PHE A 188 3.78 -6.61 0.19
N ARG A 189 4.23 -6.88 1.40
CA ARG A 189 5.51 -7.56 1.62
C ARG A 189 5.48 -8.40 2.89
N ALA A 190 6.25 -9.52 2.89
CA ALA A 190 6.56 -10.31 4.06
C ALA A 190 8.05 -10.15 4.40
N HIS A 191 8.38 -9.95 5.67
CA HIS A 191 9.75 -9.82 6.16
C HIS A 191 9.81 -10.09 7.66
N GLY A 192 10.97 -10.56 8.13
CA GLY A 192 11.22 -10.80 9.56
C GLY A 192 12.46 -11.66 9.79
N THR A 193 12.82 -11.87 11.05
CA THR A 193 13.94 -12.72 11.46
C THR A 193 13.45 -14.03 12.07
N ASN A 194 14.31 -15.07 12.03
CA ASN A 194 14.23 -16.37 12.73
C ASN A 194 12.99 -17.24 12.50
N VAL A 195 11.98 -16.74 11.79
CA VAL A 195 10.79 -17.53 11.45
C VAL A 195 10.53 -17.37 9.95
N PRO A 196 10.44 -18.47 9.18
CA PRO A 196 10.10 -18.40 7.75
C PRO A 196 8.76 -17.71 7.50
N ARG A 197 8.64 -17.00 6.37
CA ARG A 197 7.45 -16.22 6.00
C ARG A 197 6.79 -16.71 4.72
N GLU A 198 7.35 -17.71 4.09
CA GLU A 198 6.80 -18.29 2.85
C GLU A 198 5.47 -18.99 3.13
N VAL A 199 4.52 -18.84 2.21
CA VAL A 199 3.14 -19.32 2.35
C VAL A 199 3.07 -20.81 2.71
N TRP A 200 3.92 -21.63 2.08
CA TRP A 200 3.97 -23.08 2.32
C TRP A 200 4.51 -23.49 3.70
N GLN A 201 5.10 -22.58 4.46
CA GLN A 201 5.53 -22.83 5.83
C GLN A 201 4.36 -22.78 6.83
N PHE A 202 3.24 -22.17 6.43
CA PHE A 202 2.04 -22.06 7.26
C PHE A 202 1.10 -23.25 7.10
N GLY A 203 1.35 -24.13 6.16
CA GLY A 203 0.57 -25.33 5.89
C GLY A 203 0.60 -25.69 4.40
N GLU A 204 -0.14 -26.75 4.07
CA GLU A 204 -0.34 -27.20 2.70
C GLU A 204 -1.66 -26.67 2.13
N LYS A 205 -1.83 -26.76 0.81
CA LYS A 205 -3.09 -26.46 0.13
C LYS A 205 -4.24 -27.25 0.75
N GLY A 206 -5.34 -26.57 1.06
CA GLY A 206 -6.48 -27.13 1.78
C GLY A 206 -6.44 -26.89 3.29
N THR A 207 -5.38 -26.27 3.82
CA THR A 207 -5.30 -25.89 5.23
C THR A 207 -5.66 -24.41 5.44
N PRO A 208 -6.29 -24.05 6.58
CA PRO A 208 -6.85 -22.70 6.77
C PRO A 208 -5.85 -21.56 6.59
N PHE A 209 -4.64 -21.69 7.12
CA PHE A 209 -3.64 -20.62 7.07
C PHE A 209 -3.02 -20.46 5.67
N TYR A 210 -2.74 -21.57 4.97
CA TYR A 210 -2.25 -21.53 3.60
C TYR A 210 -3.30 -20.93 2.67
N ASP A 211 -4.52 -21.48 2.68
CA ASP A 211 -5.60 -21.04 1.79
C ASP A 211 -5.98 -19.58 2.02
N ASN A 212 -5.91 -19.11 3.28
CA ASN A 212 -6.11 -17.72 3.63
C ASN A 212 -5.08 -16.82 2.92
N GLN A 213 -3.80 -17.12 3.05
CA GLN A 213 -2.74 -16.31 2.43
C GLN A 213 -2.87 -16.30 0.89
N VAL A 214 -3.11 -17.45 0.27
CA VAL A 214 -3.30 -17.56 -1.19
C VAL A 214 -4.51 -16.75 -1.64
N LYS A 215 -5.63 -16.79 -0.90
CA LYS A 215 -6.83 -15.99 -1.18
C LYS A 215 -6.49 -14.49 -1.26
N TYR A 216 -5.70 -13.97 -0.33
CA TYR A 216 -5.36 -12.54 -0.31
C TYR A 216 -4.27 -12.16 -1.31
N ILE A 217 -3.36 -13.07 -1.66
CA ILE A 217 -2.45 -12.90 -2.81
C ILE A 217 -3.27 -12.78 -4.10
N HIS A 218 -4.18 -13.71 -4.35
CA HIS A 218 -5.05 -13.67 -5.54
C HIS A 218 -5.88 -12.39 -5.58
N LEU A 219 -6.45 -11.98 -4.44
CA LEU A 219 -7.22 -10.73 -4.38
C LEU A 219 -6.34 -9.51 -4.69
N ARG A 220 -5.12 -9.45 -4.16
CA ARG A 220 -4.15 -8.37 -4.45
C ARG A 220 -3.85 -8.30 -5.94
N TYR A 221 -3.59 -9.44 -6.59
CA TYR A 221 -3.37 -9.48 -8.04
C TYR A 221 -4.60 -9.04 -8.83
N ARG A 222 -5.78 -9.48 -8.43
CA ARG A 222 -7.02 -9.03 -9.06
C ARG A 222 -7.26 -7.53 -8.93
N LEU A 223 -6.86 -6.92 -7.83
CA LEU A 223 -6.99 -5.50 -7.57
C LEU A 223 -5.89 -4.64 -8.25
N LEU A 224 -4.91 -5.22 -8.96
CA LEU A 224 -3.82 -4.44 -9.56
C LEU A 224 -4.31 -3.31 -10.47
N PRO A 225 -5.32 -3.46 -11.35
CA PRO A 225 -5.80 -2.34 -12.17
C PRO A 225 -6.34 -1.17 -11.33
N TYR A 226 -7.02 -1.48 -10.23
CA TYR A 226 -7.48 -0.47 -9.27
C TYR A 226 -6.30 0.19 -8.56
N ILE A 227 -5.38 -0.60 -8.00
CA ILE A 227 -4.23 -0.11 -7.23
C ILE A 227 -3.30 0.73 -8.12
N TYR A 228 -3.05 0.29 -9.35
CA TYR A 228 -2.18 1.00 -10.28
C TYR A 228 -2.78 2.33 -10.73
N SER A 229 -4.09 2.36 -11.01
CA SER A 229 -4.82 3.60 -11.31
C SER A 229 -4.82 4.56 -10.12
N MET A 230 -4.95 4.05 -8.88
CA MET A 230 -4.82 4.89 -7.68
C MET A 230 -3.38 5.37 -7.47
N SER A 231 -2.37 4.57 -7.83
CA SER A 231 -0.96 5.01 -7.80
C SER A 231 -0.69 6.14 -8.81
N HIS A 232 -1.37 6.12 -9.97
CA HIS A 232 -1.35 7.27 -10.88
C HIS A 232 -1.95 8.53 -10.21
N GLN A 233 -3.04 8.40 -9.42
CA GLN A 233 -3.59 9.54 -8.66
C GLN A 233 -2.61 10.05 -7.60
N VAL A 234 -1.80 9.18 -7.01
CA VAL A 234 -0.72 9.62 -6.10
C VAL A 234 0.26 10.54 -6.83
N THR A 235 0.73 10.12 -8.01
CA THR A 235 1.71 10.89 -8.79
C THR A 235 1.12 12.16 -9.41
N ALA A 236 -0.08 12.07 -10.01
CA ALA A 236 -0.68 13.16 -10.75
C ALA A 236 -1.42 14.19 -9.88
N ASN A 237 -1.99 13.76 -8.76
CA ASN A 237 -2.91 14.55 -7.95
C ASN A 237 -2.54 14.61 -6.46
N ASN A 238 -1.35 14.17 -6.07
CA ASN A 238 -0.87 14.11 -4.68
C ASN A 238 -1.82 13.33 -3.75
N TYR A 239 -2.45 12.29 -4.27
CA TYR A 239 -3.34 11.42 -3.51
C TYR A 239 -2.55 10.47 -2.61
N THR A 240 -3.20 9.79 -1.67
CA THR A 240 -2.62 8.72 -0.87
C THR A 240 -3.54 7.50 -0.87
N LEU A 241 -2.98 6.28 -0.93
CA LEU A 241 -3.78 5.06 -0.95
C LEU A 241 -4.34 4.68 0.42
N LEU A 242 -3.55 4.86 1.47
CA LEU A 242 -3.92 4.55 2.86
C LEU A 242 -4.45 5.82 3.52
N ARG A 243 -5.76 5.88 3.82
CA ARG A 243 -6.41 7.12 4.26
C ARG A 243 -7.25 6.91 5.52
N GLY A 244 -6.98 7.69 6.55
CA GLY A 244 -7.85 7.74 7.73
C GLY A 244 -9.26 8.18 7.34
N LEU A 245 -10.29 7.63 7.99
CA LEU A 245 -11.68 7.93 7.65
C LEU A 245 -12.00 9.42 7.75
N ALA A 246 -11.40 10.12 8.70
CA ALA A 246 -11.54 11.57 8.88
C ALA A 246 -11.06 12.40 7.66
N MET A 247 -10.19 11.85 6.79
CA MET A 247 -9.73 12.54 5.58
C MET A 247 -10.80 12.60 4.48
N ASP A 248 -11.68 11.61 4.42
CA ASP A 248 -12.65 11.44 3.35
C ASP A 248 -14.11 11.69 3.80
N PHE A 249 -14.38 11.62 5.11
CA PHE A 249 -15.71 11.78 5.71
C PHE A 249 -15.73 12.91 6.74
N THR A 250 -15.32 14.11 6.31
CA THR A 250 -15.09 15.29 7.17
C THR A 250 -16.34 15.81 7.86
N THR A 251 -17.54 15.46 7.40
CA THR A 251 -18.83 15.85 7.99
C THR A 251 -19.35 14.84 9.01
N ASP A 252 -18.82 13.63 9.02
CA ASP A 252 -19.16 12.60 9.99
C ASP A 252 -18.14 12.59 11.13
N THR A 253 -18.43 13.32 12.20
CA THR A 253 -17.49 13.51 13.33
C THR A 253 -17.12 12.23 14.05
N ARG A 254 -17.91 11.14 13.91
CA ARG A 254 -17.57 9.83 14.48
C ARG A 254 -16.33 9.20 13.84
N THR A 255 -15.96 9.64 12.63
CA THR A 255 -14.76 9.14 11.93
C THR A 255 -13.46 9.68 12.51
N PHE A 256 -13.50 10.73 13.34
CA PHE A 256 -12.30 11.45 13.80
C PHE A 256 -11.45 10.64 14.77
N ASP A 257 -12.09 9.79 15.57
CA ASP A 257 -11.42 8.94 16.56
C ASP A 257 -11.27 7.48 16.12
N ILE A 258 -11.60 7.16 14.85
CA ILE A 258 -11.46 5.80 14.32
C ILE A 258 -10.02 5.56 13.87
N ASP A 259 -9.32 4.69 14.58
CA ASP A 259 -7.94 4.31 14.35
C ASP A 259 -7.78 2.83 13.89
N ASN A 260 -8.89 2.12 13.75
CA ASN A 260 -8.93 0.69 13.46
C ASN A 260 -9.51 0.34 12.08
N ALA A 261 -9.91 1.34 11.30
CA ALA A 261 -10.41 1.22 9.93
C ALA A 261 -9.92 2.37 9.06
N TYR A 262 -9.86 2.15 7.76
CA TYR A 262 -9.35 3.14 6.81
C TYR A 262 -9.90 2.93 5.40
N MET A 263 -9.79 3.95 4.55
CA MET A 263 -10.01 3.81 3.12
C MET A 263 -8.72 3.38 2.42
N PHE A 264 -8.81 2.35 1.58
CA PHE A 264 -7.77 1.99 0.63
C PHE A 264 -8.18 2.47 -0.77
N GLY A 265 -7.59 3.58 -1.18
CA GLY A 265 -8.04 4.35 -2.33
C GLY A 265 -9.43 4.96 -2.10
N THR A 266 -10.16 5.23 -3.19
CA THR A 266 -11.45 5.95 -3.15
C THR A 266 -12.65 5.08 -2.79
N SER A 267 -12.51 3.75 -2.89
CA SER A 267 -13.67 2.86 -2.92
C SER A 267 -13.75 1.84 -1.79
N LEU A 268 -12.61 1.41 -1.22
CA LEU A 268 -12.55 0.29 -0.31
C LEU A 268 -12.34 0.74 1.14
N LEU A 269 -13.28 0.41 2.03
CA LEU A 269 -13.14 0.54 3.48
C LEU A 269 -12.62 -0.79 4.02
N VAL A 270 -11.48 -0.74 4.69
CA VAL A 270 -10.76 -1.90 5.26
C VAL A 270 -10.78 -1.80 6.76
N ARG A 271 -11.19 -2.87 7.43
CA ARG A 271 -11.19 -2.99 8.90
C ARG A 271 -10.35 -4.20 9.32
N PRO A 272 -9.03 -4.05 9.53
CA PRO A 272 -8.18 -5.13 10.01
C PRO A 272 -8.66 -5.69 11.36
N VAL A 273 -8.41 -6.96 11.59
CA VAL A 273 -8.77 -7.65 12.83
C VAL A 273 -7.59 -7.61 13.78
N PHE A 274 -7.77 -7.02 14.97
CA PHE A 274 -6.71 -6.78 15.94
C PHE A 274 -6.78 -7.64 17.20
N HIS A 275 -7.68 -8.63 17.22
CA HIS A 275 -7.85 -9.59 18.31
C HIS A 275 -8.04 -11.00 17.77
N PRO A 276 -7.58 -12.04 18.47
CA PRO A 276 -7.77 -13.41 18.05
C PRO A 276 -9.27 -13.81 18.10
N GLN A 277 -9.67 -14.80 17.30
CA GLN A 277 -11.04 -15.32 17.29
C GLN A 277 -11.47 -15.86 18.64
N SER A 278 -10.53 -16.29 19.49
CA SER A 278 -10.82 -16.76 20.85
C SER A 278 -11.36 -15.66 21.76
N GLU A 279 -10.90 -14.43 21.57
CA GLU A 279 -11.25 -13.27 22.41
C GLU A 279 -12.40 -12.45 21.81
N GLU A 280 -12.42 -12.24 20.49
CA GLU A 280 -13.43 -11.42 19.80
C GLU A 280 -14.18 -12.25 18.76
N LYS A 281 -15.44 -12.61 19.03
CA LYS A 281 -16.26 -13.42 18.12
C LYS A 281 -16.91 -12.63 17.00
N ASN A 282 -17.16 -11.35 17.22
CA ASN A 282 -17.77 -10.45 16.25
C ASN A 282 -17.00 -9.13 16.23
N ILE A 283 -16.76 -8.62 15.05
CA ILE A 283 -16.03 -7.38 14.80
C ILE A 283 -17.02 -6.29 14.48
N SER A 284 -16.94 -5.17 15.19
CA SER A 284 -17.69 -3.97 14.84
C SER A 284 -16.93 -3.18 13.79
N VAL A 285 -17.64 -2.73 12.75
CA VAL A 285 -17.17 -1.89 11.68
C VAL A 285 -18.07 -0.67 11.58
N TYR A 286 -17.52 0.51 11.83
CA TYR A 286 -18.26 1.73 11.56
C TYR A 286 -18.25 2.02 10.06
N LEU A 287 -19.43 2.13 9.46
CA LEU A 287 -19.64 2.52 8.07
C LEU A 287 -19.98 4.01 8.03
N PRO A 288 -19.06 4.89 7.58
CA PRO A 288 -19.29 6.33 7.58
C PRO A 288 -20.50 6.78 6.78
N GLU A 289 -21.12 7.88 7.19
CA GLU A 289 -22.15 8.54 6.42
C GLU A 289 -21.55 9.22 5.18
N HIS A 290 -22.18 9.02 4.01
CA HIS A 290 -21.78 9.66 2.77
C HIS A 290 -22.97 9.82 1.80
N ASN A 291 -22.81 10.59 0.72
CA ASN A 291 -23.89 10.92 -0.22
C ASN A 291 -24.54 9.70 -0.89
N GLY A 292 -23.82 8.61 -1.06
CA GLY A 292 -24.35 7.36 -1.62
C GLY A 292 -25.17 6.53 -0.64
N LYS A 293 -25.22 6.90 0.64
CA LYS A 293 -25.94 6.28 1.76
C LYS A 293 -25.60 4.83 2.08
N TYR A 294 -25.05 4.06 1.13
CA TYR A 294 -24.85 2.61 1.27
C TYR A 294 -23.38 2.22 1.17
N TRP A 295 -23.07 1.13 1.87
CA TRP A 295 -21.83 0.37 1.78
C TRP A 295 -22.15 -1.06 1.41
N TYR A 296 -21.35 -1.67 0.57
CA TYR A 296 -21.52 -3.05 0.14
C TYR A 296 -20.45 -3.94 0.77
N ASP A 297 -20.84 -4.99 1.45
CA ASP A 297 -19.90 -6.04 1.82
C ASP A 297 -19.24 -6.60 0.54
N PHE A 298 -17.92 -6.52 0.48
CA PHE A 298 -17.15 -6.90 -0.72
C PHE A 298 -17.34 -8.37 -1.09
N TRP A 299 -17.52 -9.24 -0.06
CA TRP A 299 -17.56 -10.68 -0.25
C TRP A 299 -18.93 -11.16 -0.71
N THR A 300 -19.97 -10.60 -0.18
CA THR A 300 -21.37 -11.03 -0.40
C THR A 300 -22.14 -10.13 -1.35
N GLY A 301 -21.70 -8.88 -1.54
CA GLY A 301 -22.45 -7.87 -2.29
C GLY A 301 -23.65 -7.28 -1.54
N LYS A 302 -23.88 -7.68 -0.28
CA LYS A 302 -24.98 -7.15 0.52
C LYS A 302 -24.77 -5.70 0.89
N ALA A 303 -25.78 -4.87 0.71
CA ALA A 303 -25.76 -3.46 1.05
C ALA A 303 -26.16 -3.19 2.50
N PHE A 304 -25.52 -2.20 3.10
CA PHE A 304 -25.77 -1.68 4.44
C PHE A 304 -25.81 -0.15 4.39
N GLU A 305 -26.68 0.46 5.18
CA GLU A 305 -26.70 1.92 5.27
C GLU A 305 -25.48 2.45 6.04
N GLY A 306 -24.93 3.57 5.60
CA GLY A 306 -23.92 4.32 6.31
C GLY A 306 -24.44 5.01 7.58
N GLY A 307 -23.53 5.61 8.33
CA GLY A 307 -23.83 6.27 9.58
C GLY A 307 -24.08 5.32 10.76
N ARG A 308 -23.69 4.05 10.68
CA ARG A 308 -23.94 3.04 11.72
C ARG A 308 -22.86 1.99 11.83
N GLU A 309 -22.85 1.31 12.95
CA GLU A 309 -22.02 0.12 13.18
C GLU A 309 -22.62 -1.09 12.47
N GLN A 310 -21.76 -1.88 11.84
CA GLN A 310 -22.07 -3.18 11.28
C GLN A 310 -21.27 -4.26 11.98
N MET A 311 -21.97 -5.30 12.48
CA MET A 311 -21.34 -6.46 13.12
C MET A 311 -21.04 -7.53 12.07
N GLN A 312 -19.82 -8.05 12.09
CA GLN A 312 -19.38 -9.15 11.24
C GLN A 312 -18.74 -10.26 12.08
N ALA A 313 -19.06 -11.52 11.77
CA ALA A 313 -18.42 -12.65 12.43
C ALA A 313 -16.91 -12.66 12.17
N ASN A 314 -16.13 -12.87 13.23
CA ASN A 314 -14.68 -12.99 13.14
C ASN A 314 -14.30 -14.41 12.68
N THR A 315 -14.30 -14.66 11.37
CA THR A 315 -13.83 -15.92 10.78
C THR A 315 -12.48 -15.70 10.12
N LEU A 316 -11.55 -16.65 10.25
CA LEU A 316 -10.15 -16.50 9.82
C LEU A 316 -10.02 -16.09 8.34
N ASP A 317 -10.90 -16.56 7.48
CA ASP A 317 -10.86 -16.36 6.04
C ASP A 317 -11.41 -15.01 5.57
N ILE A 318 -12.07 -14.23 6.46
CA ILE A 318 -12.73 -12.97 6.13
C ILE A 318 -12.04 -11.80 6.85
N LEU A 319 -11.54 -10.85 6.07
CA LEU A 319 -11.26 -9.50 6.49
C LEU A 319 -12.53 -8.66 6.24
N PRO A 320 -13.09 -7.95 7.23
CA PRO A 320 -14.14 -6.98 6.98
C PRO A 320 -13.70 -5.95 5.93
N LEU A 321 -14.36 -5.99 4.79
CA LEU A 321 -14.06 -5.19 3.61
C LEU A 321 -15.36 -4.70 2.99
N TYR A 322 -15.51 -3.39 2.86
CA TYR A 322 -16.70 -2.78 2.32
C TYR A 322 -16.38 -1.88 1.15
N VAL A 323 -17.30 -1.79 0.20
CA VAL A 323 -17.19 -0.91 -0.96
C VAL A 323 -18.23 0.20 -0.85
N LYS A 324 -17.77 1.44 -1.04
CA LYS A 324 -18.62 2.62 -1.01
C LYS A 324 -19.60 2.62 -2.21
N ALA A 325 -20.88 2.89 -1.98
CA ALA A 325 -21.81 3.18 -3.08
C ALA A 325 -21.31 4.35 -3.93
N GLY A 326 -21.54 4.29 -5.23
CA GLY A 326 -20.94 5.21 -6.18
C GLY A 326 -19.46 4.85 -6.45
N SER A 327 -19.16 3.56 -6.62
CA SER A 327 -17.80 3.08 -6.97
C SER A 327 -17.81 2.23 -8.24
N ILE A 328 -16.75 2.38 -9.03
CA ILE A 328 -16.37 1.50 -10.14
C ILE A 328 -15.06 0.82 -9.73
N LEU A 329 -15.07 -0.50 -9.59
CA LEU A 329 -13.93 -1.28 -9.14
C LEU A 329 -13.49 -2.26 -10.23
N PRO A 330 -12.37 -2.00 -10.95
CA PRO A 330 -11.82 -2.94 -11.91
C PRO A 330 -11.03 -4.04 -11.19
N LEU A 331 -11.21 -5.28 -11.66
CA LEU A 331 -10.54 -6.47 -11.19
C LEU A 331 -9.99 -7.24 -12.41
N ALA A 332 -8.70 -7.58 -12.37
CA ALA A 332 -8.05 -8.41 -13.38
C ALA A 332 -8.14 -9.90 -13.07
N GLU A 333 -7.60 -10.71 -13.97
CA GLU A 333 -7.30 -12.12 -13.71
C GLU A 333 -6.10 -12.26 -12.76
N VAL A 334 -5.99 -13.44 -12.14
CA VAL A 334 -4.82 -13.77 -11.32
C VAL A 334 -3.65 -14.14 -12.24
N LYS A 335 -2.48 -13.55 -11.97
CA LYS A 335 -1.21 -13.78 -12.68
C LYS A 335 -0.18 -14.39 -11.75
N GLN A 336 0.87 -15.00 -12.31
CA GLN A 336 2.00 -15.51 -11.54
C GLN A 336 2.91 -14.37 -11.05
N TYR A 337 3.05 -13.31 -11.87
CA TYR A 337 3.73 -12.06 -11.51
C TYR A 337 3.09 -10.89 -12.26
N ALA A 338 3.25 -9.67 -11.75
CA ALA A 338 2.50 -8.49 -12.20
C ALA A 338 2.66 -8.17 -13.70
N MET A 339 3.83 -8.42 -14.27
CA MET A 339 4.17 -8.13 -15.68
C MET A 339 4.10 -9.37 -16.60
N GLU A 340 3.44 -10.44 -16.18
CA GLU A 340 3.37 -11.68 -16.96
C GLU A 340 2.72 -11.47 -18.33
N TYR A 341 1.64 -10.72 -18.37
CA TYR A 341 0.93 -10.29 -19.60
C TYR A 341 0.06 -9.07 -19.28
N PRO A 342 -0.26 -8.24 -20.29
CA PRO A 342 -1.19 -7.12 -20.10
C PRO A 342 -2.61 -7.61 -19.82
N ASP A 343 -3.42 -6.81 -19.15
CA ASP A 343 -4.80 -7.16 -18.80
C ASP A 343 -5.68 -7.15 -20.05
N ARG A 344 -6.11 -8.33 -20.50
CA ARG A 344 -6.99 -8.53 -21.65
C ARG A 344 -8.44 -8.81 -21.27
N GLU A 345 -8.68 -9.15 -20.01
CA GLU A 345 -10.00 -9.39 -19.44
C GLU A 345 -10.10 -8.64 -18.10
N LEU A 346 -11.17 -7.86 -17.93
CA LEU A 346 -11.48 -7.14 -16.70
C LEU A 346 -12.90 -7.46 -16.22
N GLU A 347 -13.05 -7.65 -14.93
CA GLU A 347 -14.35 -7.59 -14.25
C GLU A 347 -14.53 -6.17 -13.70
N LEU A 348 -15.51 -5.42 -14.18
CA LEU A 348 -15.88 -4.12 -13.64
C LEU A 348 -17.05 -4.30 -12.69
N ARG A 349 -16.86 -4.01 -11.41
CA ARG A 349 -17.92 -4.02 -10.42
C ARG A 349 -18.42 -2.60 -10.19
N ILE A 350 -19.70 -2.39 -10.47
CA ILE A 350 -20.41 -1.12 -10.22
C ILE A 350 -21.21 -1.29 -8.95
N TYR A 351 -20.99 -0.40 -8.00
CA TYR A 351 -21.73 -0.36 -6.75
C TYR A 351 -22.65 0.86 -6.76
N GLY A 352 -23.92 0.61 -7.10
CA GLY A 352 -24.95 1.63 -7.29
C GLY A 352 -25.34 2.38 -6.01
N GLY A 353 -26.33 3.28 -6.12
CA GLY A 353 -26.79 4.16 -5.05
C GLY A 353 -26.21 5.57 -5.11
N ALA A 354 -25.25 5.82 -6.00
CA ALA A 354 -24.76 7.14 -6.37
C ALA A 354 -24.03 7.09 -7.72
N ASP A 355 -23.86 8.26 -8.36
CA ASP A 355 -23.00 8.43 -9.52
C ASP A 355 -21.55 8.09 -9.15
N ALA A 356 -20.80 7.50 -10.09
CA ALA A 356 -19.39 7.15 -9.91
C ALA A 356 -18.52 7.60 -11.08
N SER A 357 -17.24 7.85 -10.79
CA SER A 357 -16.22 8.04 -11.80
C SER A 357 -14.96 7.25 -11.44
N PHE A 358 -14.27 6.75 -12.45
CA PHE A 358 -13.00 6.07 -12.30
C PHE A 358 -12.14 6.36 -13.52
N LEU A 359 -10.85 6.61 -13.33
CA LEU A 359 -9.88 6.72 -14.42
C LEU A 359 -9.03 5.44 -14.43
N TRP A 360 -9.25 4.57 -15.39
CA TRP A 360 -8.39 3.41 -15.61
C TRP A 360 -7.12 3.87 -16.30
N TYR A 361 -6.01 3.72 -15.61
CA TYR A 361 -4.68 4.10 -16.06
C TYR A 361 -3.80 2.89 -16.26
N GLU A 362 -3.07 2.86 -17.37
CA GLU A 362 -2.04 1.87 -17.68
C GLU A 362 -0.87 2.52 -18.43
N ASP A 363 0.30 1.94 -18.29
CA ASP A 363 1.49 2.23 -19.06
C ASP A 363 2.34 0.95 -19.22
N GLU A 364 3.57 1.06 -19.72
CA GLU A 364 4.44 -0.11 -19.89
C GLU A 364 5.02 -0.70 -18.58
N GLY A 365 4.79 -0.04 -17.43
CA GLY A 365 5.08 -0.56 -16.09
C GLY A 365 6.49 -0.29 -15.56
N ASP A 366 7.50 -0.19 -16.39
CA ASP A 366 8.90 -0.22 -15.94
C ASP A 366 9.69 1.07 -16.21
N SER A 367 9.45 1.80 -17.31
CA SER A 367 10.21 3.00 -17.66
C SER A 367 9.58 4.29 -17.14
N TYR A 368 10.31 5.41 -17.31
CA TYR A 368 9.80 6.76 -17.03
C TYR A 368 9.10 7.42 -18.23
N ARG A 369 8.86 6.71 -19.34
CA ARG A 369 8.21 7.27 -20.54
C ARG A 369 6.78 7.77 -20.29
N TYR A 370 6.15 7.36 -19.18
CA TYR A 370 4.86 7.93 -18.78
C TYR A 370 4.96 9.45 -18.49
N GLU A 371 6.13 9.98 -18.13
CA GLU A 371 6.40 11.42 -17.97
C GLU A 371 6.26 12.17 -19.32
N ASP A 372 6.51 11.47 -20.43
CA ASP A 372 6.36 11.95 -21.81
C ASP A 372 4.98 11.61 -22.40
N GLY A 373 4.03 11.12 -21.57
CA GLY A 373 2.67 10.79 -21.99
C GLY A 373 2.53 9.40 -22.65
N VAL A 374 3.53 8.51 -22.57
CA VAL A 374 3.46 7.13 -23.05
C VAL A 374 2.66 6.30 -22.05
N CYS A 375 1.36 6.48 -22.04
CA CYS A 375 0.41 5.82 -21.15
C CYS A 375 -0.98 5.77 -21.79
N SER A 376 -1.89 5.01 -21.21
CA SER A 376 -3.30 4.91 -21.60
C SER A 376 -4.17 5.38 -20.43
N LYS A 377 -5.14 6.23 -20.73
CA LYS A 377 -6.15 6.73 -19.79
C LYS A 377 -7.53 6.49 -20.35
N VAL A 378 -8.38 5.80 -19.59
CA VAL A 378 -9.77 5.51 -19.97
C VAL A 378 -10.69 6.01 -18.87
N PRO A 379 -11.39 7.12 -19.08
CA PRO A 379 -12.39 7.62 -18.13
C PRO A 379 -13.61 6.70 -18.12
N MET A 380 -14.08 6.33 -16.95
CA MET A 380 -15.32 5.57 -16.75
C MET A 380 -16.27 6.37 -15.89
N GLN A 381 -17.55 6.37 -16.26
CA GLN A 381 -18.61 7.09 -15.54
C GLN A 381 -19.85 6.21 -15.39
N TRP A 382 -20.36 6.13 -14.17
CA TRP A 382 -21.64 5.53 -13.85
C TRP A 382 -22.66 6.62 -13.53
N LYS A 383 -23.80 6.59 -14.23
CA LYS A 383 -24.97 7.42 -13.95
C LYS A 383 -26.03 6.56 -13.30
N ASP A 384 -26.19 6.72 -11.98
CA ASP A 384 -27.04 5.84 -11.18
C ASP A 384 -28.51 5.95 -11.55
N SER A 385 -29.03 7.17 -11.75
CA SER A 385 -30.42 7.42 -12.15
C SER A 385 -30.78 6.83 -13.52
N GLU A 386 -29.81 6.71 -14.42
CA GLU A 386 -29.97 6.16 -15.77
C GLU A 386 -29.60 4.68 -15.86
N ARG A 387 -29.02 4.12 -14.78
CA ARG A 387 -28.40 2.79 -14.75
C ARG A 387 -27.48 2.56 -15.95
N THR A 388 -26.62 3.55 -16.23
CA THR A 388 -25.75 3.52 -17.43
C THR A 388 -24.30 3.70 -17.05
N LEU A 389 -23.46 2.74 -17.44
CA LEU A 389 -22.00 2.85 -17.43
C LEU A 389 -21.53 3.37 -18.79
N THR A 390 -20.76 4.44 -18.80
CA THR A 390 -20.03 4.92 -19.98
C THR A 390 -18.54 4.62 -19.77
N ILE A 391 -17.94 3.79 -20.62
CA ILE A 391 -16.50 3.61 -20.76
C ILE A 391 -16.09 4.55 -21.88
N GLY A 392 -15.35 5.61 -21.56
CA GLY A 392 -15.06 6.70 -22.48
C GLY A 392 -14.00 6.35 -23.53
N LEU A 393 -13.68 7.33 -24.35
CA LEU A 393 -12.60 7.24 -25.34
C LEU A 393 -11.26 7.04 -24.64
N ARG A 394 -10.42 6.13 -25.15
CA ARG A 394 -9.04 5.93 -24.68
C ARG A 394 -8.20 7.13 -25.12
N GLU A 395 -7.47 7.69 -24.18
CA GLU A 395 -6.46 8.72 -24.40
C GLU A 395 -5.06 8.12 -24.27
N GLY A 396 -4.22 8.33 -25.29
CA GLY A 396 -2.84 7.86 -25.31
C GLY A 396 -2.68 6.37 -25.64
N SER A 397 -1.43 5.93 -25.61
CA SER A 397 -1.03 4.55 -25.90
C SER A 397 0.36 4.27 -25.36
N TYR A 398 0.70 2.99 -25.25
CA TYR A 398 2.03 2.53 -24.84
C TYR A 398 2.38 1.21 -25.55
N PRO A 399 3.67 0.84 -25.70
CA PRO A 399 4.10 -0.40 -26.33
C PRO A 399 3.56 -1.63 -25.58
N GLY A 400 3.00 -2.58 -26.31
CA GLY A 400 2.40 -3.80 -25.74
C GLY A 400 0.98 -3.65 -25.24
N MET A 401 0.39 -2.44 -25.33
CA MET A 401 -1.01 -2.20 -24.96
C MET A 401 -1.96 -3.11 -25.74
N PRO A 402 -2.96 -3.76 -25.09
CA PRO A 402 -3.97 -4.55 -25.78
C PRO A 402 -4.82 -3.69 -26.73
N GLU A 403 -5.02 -4.17 -27.95
CA GLU A 403 -5.93 -3.50 -28.91
C GLU A 403 -7.37 -3.58 -28.44
N GLN A 404 -7.72 -4.69 -27.77
CA GLN A 404 -9.06 -4.92 -27.22
C GLN A 404 -8.99 -5.56 -25.84
N VAL A 405 -9.94 -5.21 -24.99
CA VAL A 405 -10.12 -5.75 -23.64
C VAL A 405 -11.55 -6.23 -23.48
N LYS A 406 -11.72 -7.49 -23.10
CA LYS A 406 -13.03 -8.02 -22.73
C LYS A 406 -13.39 -7.52 -21.34
N MET A 407 -14.58 -6.97 -21.17
CA MET A 407 -15.05 -6.46 -19.89
C MET A 407 -16.35 -7.13 -19.53
N ARG A 408 -16.37 -7.73 -18.32
CA ARG A 408 -17.58 -8.23 -17.69
C ARG A 408 -18.00 -7.23 -16.63
N VAL A 409 -19.12 -6.56 -16.85
CA VAL A 409 -19.66 -5.54 -15.95
C VAL A 409 -20.72 -6.15 -15.04
N LYS A 410 -20.52 -6.06 -13.72
CA LYS A 410 -21.46 -6.51 -12.70
C LYS A 410 -22.02 -5.34 -11.92
N LEU A 411 -23.34 -5.25 -11.83
CA LEU A 411 -24.05 -4.19 -11.11
C LEU A 411 -24.59 -4.73 -9.77
N TYR A 412 -24.19 -4.09 -8.69
CA TYR A 412 -24.71 -4.31 -7.33
C TYR A 412 -25.63 -3.16 -6.96
N LEU A 413 -26.83 -3.48 -6.49
CA LEU A 413 -27.87 -2.49 -6.10
C LEU A 413 -28.23 -2.58 -4.62
N PRO A 414 -28.59 -1.43 -3.98
CA PRO A 414 -28.87 -1.39 -2.55
C PRO A 414 -30.12 -2.16 -2.14
N ASP A 415 -31.06 -2.35 -3.03
CA ASP A 415 -32.33 -3.05 -2.81
C ASP A 415 -32.18 -4.58 -2.76
N GLY A 416 -30.96 -5.08 -2.93
CA GLY A 416 -30.70 -6.52 -2.97
C GLY A 416 -31.24 -7.20 -4.23
N ALA A 417 -31.56 -6.43 -5.29
CA ALA A 417 -31.92 -6.98 -6.58
C ALA A 417 -30.85 -7.96 -7.09
N ALA A 418 -31.28 -8.92 -7.90
CA ALA A 418 -30.36 -9.91 -8.46
C ALA A 418 -29.20 -9.21 -9.17
N LEU A 419 -28.00 -9.74 -8.94
CA LEU A 419 -26.78 -9.25 -9.59
C LEU A 419 -26.92 -9.29 -11.12
N GLU A 420 -26.98 -8.12 -11.75
CA GLU A 420 -27.00 -8.01 -13.20
C GLU A 420 -25.56 -8.05 -13.75
N SER A 421 -25.36 -8.77 -14.87
CA SER A 421 -24.07 -8.86 -15.53
C SER A 421 -24.22 -8.67 -17.03
N LYS A 422 -23.34 -7.84 -17.61
CA LYS A 422 -23.25 -7.60 -19.06
C LYS A 422 -21.80 -7.70 -19.49
N GLU A 423 -21.60 -8.03 -20.76
CA GLU A 423 -20.27 -8.16 -21.35
C GLU A 423 -20.13 -7.19 -22.53
N CYS A 424 -18.92 -6.66 -22.70
CA CYS A 424 -18.53 -5.89 -23.88
C CYS A 424 -17.07 -6.14 -24.25
N VAL A 425 -16.72 -5.75 -25.47
CA VAL A 425 -15.33 -5.69 -25.93
C VAL A 425 -14.98 -4.22 -26.13
N TYR A 426 -14.04 -3.74 -25.33
CA TYR A 426 -13.55 -2.38 -25.41
C TYR A 426 -12.34 -2.30 -26.36
N THR A 427 -12.43 -1.45 -27.37
CA THR A 427 -11.42 -1.26 -28.43
C THR A 427 -10.82 0.15 -28.44
N GLY A 428 -10.96 0.88 -27.35
CA GLY A 428 -10.52 2.27 -27.23
C GLY A 428 -11.58 3.30 -27.62
N ARG A 429 -12.73 2.90 -28.14
CA ARG A 429 -13.87 3.77 -28.45
C ARG A 429 -14.89 3.78 -27.34
N GLU A 430 -15.65 4.86 -27.23
CA GLU A 430 -16.71 4.96 -26.21
C GLU A 430 -17.68 3.79 -26.31
N VAL A 431 -18.01 3.20 -25.16
CA VAL A 431 -19.03 2.13 -25.01
C VAL A 431 -19.99 2.55 -23.90
N LYS A 432 -21.30 2.44 -24.17
CA LYS A 432 -22.36 2.64 -23.18
C LYS A 432 -23.07 1.34 -22.87
N ILE A 433 -23.18 1.00 -21.59
CA ILE A 433 -23.83 -0.20 -21.10
C ILE A 433 -24.95 0.22 -20.16
N LYS A 434 -26.19 0.01 -20.59
CA LYS A 434 -27.40 0.32 -19.82
C LYS A 434 -27.92 -0.95 -19.15
N PHE A 435 -28.19 -0.91 -17.84
CA PHE A 435 -28.79 -1.97 -17.03
C PHE A 435 -30.28 -1.77 -16.84
#